data_397f3911b4b980c39b8a228c4053c10f
#
_entry.id   397f3911b4b980c39b8a228c4053c10f
#
_cell.length_a   1.000
_cell.length_b   1.000
_cell.length_c   1.000
_cell.angle_alpha   90.00
_cell.angle_beta   90.00
_cell.angle_gamma   90.00
#
_symmetry.space_group_name_H-M   'P 1'
#
loop_
_entity.id
_entity.type
_entity.pdbx_description
1 polymer ?
#
loop_
_entity_poly.entity_id
_entity_poly.type
_entity_poly.pdbx_seq_one_letter_code
_entity_poly.pdbx_strand_id
1 'polypeptide(L)'
;PFVIQLITILLWLFFPFNQINLDLNFRSHQDKREEVATKIENGVIKPNVPNSPSLIQLPKEYTQLSKGGGDILVETKGKAKSILFFTYRGMIDNFSGFVYNPNDNKPSKSDFNGDFKQIKKVHKNWYYVSSY
;
A
#
# COMPACT_ATOMS: atom_id res chain seq x y z
N PRO A 1 -27.58 13.21 29.06
CA PRO A 1 -27.59 11.91 29.67
C PRO A 1 -26.29 11.16 29.51
N PHE A 2 -25.93 10.41 30.48
CA PHE A 2 -24.66 9.69 30.59
C PHE A 2 -24.40 8.75 29.42
N VAL A 3 -25.44 8.07 28.92
CA VAL A 3 -25.34 7.09 27.83
C VAL A 3 -24.95 7.73 26.50
N ILE A 4 -25.49 8.91 26.20
CA ILE A 4 -25.18 9.64 24.96
C ILE A 4 -23.74 10.11 24.95
N GLN A 5 -23.21 10.57 26.08
CA GLN A 5 -21.81 10.97 26.21
C GLN A 5 -20.86 9.79 26.04
N LEU A 6 -21.23 8.62 26.55
CA LEU A 6 -20.44 7.40 26.42
C LEU A 6 -20.37 6.94 24.96
N ILE A 7 -21.49 6.99 24.24
CA ILE A 7 -21.53 6.65 22.80
C ILE A 7 -20.69 7.64 22.00
N THR A 8 -20.75 8.93 22.31
CA THR A 8 -19.95 9.96 21.64
C THR A 8 -18.45 9.72 21.85
N ILE A 9 -18.04 9.38 23.08
CA ILE A 9 -16.64 9.06 23.38
C ILE A 9 -16.18 7.82 22.63
N LEU A 10 -17.01 6.78 22.57
CA LEU A 10 -16.70 5.55 21.82
C LEU A 10 -16.56 5.82 20.33
N LEU A 11 -17.42 6.65 19.74
CA LEU A 11 -17.30 7.05 18.34
C LEU A 11 -16.01 7.84 18.10
N TRP A 12 -15.64 8.73 19.00
CA TRP A 12 -14.40 9.48 18.92
C TRP A 12 -13.17 8.58 18.98
N LEU A 13 -13.18 7.55 19.81
CA LEU A 13 -12.10 6.57 19.90
C LEU A 13 -12.04 5.66 18.68
N PHE A 14 -13.18 5.37 18.05
CA PHE A 14 -13.28 4.45 16.93
C PHE A 14 -12.86 5.09 15.60
N PHE A 15 -13.22 6.34 15.36
CA PHE A 15 -12.95 7.03 14.09
C PHE A 15 -11.48 7.26 13.79
N PRO A 16 -10.65 7.77 14.71
CA PRO A 16 -9.22 7.92 14.44
C PRO A 16 -8.44 6.61 14.52
N PHE A 17 -9.01 5.53 15.04
CA PHE A 17 -8.30 4.28 15.27
C PHE A 17 -7.79 3.65 13.97
N ASN A 18 -8.60 3.62 12.91
CA ASN A 18 -8.20 3.08 11.61
C ASN A 18 -7.08 3.92 10.97
N GLN A 19 -7.17 5.25 11.08
CA GLN A 19 -6.12 6.15 10.59
C GLN A 19 -4.82 5.93 11.37
N ILE A 20 -4.90 5.81 12.68
CA ILE A 20 -3.74 5.57 13.54
C ILE A 20 -3.10 4.23 13.20
N ASN A 21 -3.90 3.18 12.99
CA ASN A 21 -3.39 1.86 12.61
C ASN A 21 -2.68 1.88 11.27
N LEU A 22 -3.20 2.58 10.28
CA LEU A 22 -2.57 2.73 8.98
C LEU A 22 -1.26 3.51 9.10
N ASP A 23 -1.25 4.59 9.86
CA ASP A 23 -0.04 5.39 10.09
C ASP A 23 1.03 4.58 10.81
N LEU A 24 0.65 3.82 11.83
CA LEU A 24 1.58 2.95 12.57
C LEU A 24 2.12 1.83 11.67
N ASN A 25 1.26 1.20 10.87
CA ASN A 25 1.69 0.19 9.92
C ASN A 25 2.69 0.78 8.93
N PHE A 26 2.38 1.95 8.36
CA PHE A 26 3.26 2.62 7.43
C PHE A 26 4.62 2.92 8.07
N ARG A 27 4.61 3.58 9.23
CA ARG A 27 5.85 3.99 9.91
C ARG A 27 6.70 2.81 10.35
N SER A 28 6.08 1.76 10.87
CA SER A 28 6.80 0.59 11.38
C SER A 28 7.48 -0.22 10.28
N HIS A 29 6.98 -0.12 9.03
CA HIS A 29 7.50 -0.89 7.90
C HIS A 29 8.11 -0.01 6.81
N GLN A 30 8.13 1.31 6.97
CA GLN A 30 8.58 2.23 5.95
C GLN A 30 10.01 1.93 5.49
N ASP A 31 10.94 1.75 6.43
CA ASP A 31 12.34 1.52 6.11
C ASP A 31 12.51 0.23 5.28
N LYS A 32 11.80 -0.82 5.65
CA LYS A 32 11.84 -2.09 4.93
C LYS A 32 11.22 -1.99 3.55
N ARG A 33 10.10 -1.27 3.42
CA ARG A 33 9.48 -1.03 2.13
C ARG A 33 10.38 -0.21 1.21
N GLU A 34 11.07 0.79 1.74
CA GLU A 34 12.03 1.58 0.97
C GLU A 34 13.24 0.74 0.56
N GLU A 35 13.68 -0.18 1.41
CA GLU A 35 14.73 -1.14 1.07
C GLU A 35 14.31 -2.01 -0.11
N VAL A 36 13.07 -2.53 -0.11
CA VAL A 36 12.52 -3.31 -1.23
C VAL A 36 12.45 -2.46 -2.49
N ALA A 37 11.98 -1.21 -2.40
CA ALA A 37 11.90 -0.31 -3.53
C ALA A 37 13.28 -0.08 -4.17
N THR A 38 14.30 0.13 -3.36
CA THR A 38 15.68 0.29 -3.83
C THR A 38 16.18 -0.98 -4.54
N LYS A 39 15.89 -2.15 -3.99
CA LYS A 39 16.28 -3.43 -4.61
C LYS A 39 15.57 -3.67 -5.94
N ILE A 40 14.34 -3.23 -6.08
CA ILE A 40 13.61 -3.31 -7.34
C ILE A 40 14.22 -2.36 -8.38
N GLU A 41 14.52 -1.13 -7.99
CA GLU A 41 15.16 -0.15 -8.88
C GLU A 41 16.52 -0.63 -9.36
N ASN A 42 17.28 -1.28 -8.49
CA ASN A 42 18.61 -1.80 -8.81
C ASN A 42 18.59 -3.17 -9.51
N GLY A 43 17.41 -3.73 -9.75
CA GLY A 43 17.27 -5.01 -10.42
C GLY A 43 17.62 -6.23 -9.55
N VAL A 44 17.78 -6.05 -8.24
CA VAL A 44 18.04 -7.15 -7.30
C VAL A 44 16.79 -7.98 -7.10
N ILE A 45 15.62 -7.33 -7.00
CA ILE A 45 14.31 -7.98 -6.93
C ILE A 45 13.62 -7.76 -8.27
N LYS A 46 13.17 -8.83 -8.91
CA LYS A 46 12.55 -8.83 -10.24
C LYS A 46 11.25 -9.61 -10.23
N PRO A 47 10.33 -9.35 -11.18
CA PRO A 47 9.14 -10.20 -11.33
C PRO A 47 9.52 -11.67 -11.42
N ASN A 48 8.91 -12.49 -10.58
CA ASN A 48 9.26 -13.91 -10.42
C ASN A 48 8.03 -14.83 -10.48
N VAL A 49 6.88 -14.31 -10.89
CA VAL A 49 5.66 -15.11 -11.04
C VAL A 49 5.45 -15.38 -12.53
N PRO A 50 5.36 -16.65 -12.96
CA PRO A 50 5.13 -16.98 -14.36
C PRO A 50 3.84 -16.34 -14.89
N ASN A 51 3.90 -15.82 -16.13
CA ASN A 51 2.78 -15.19 -16.82
C ASN A 51 2.24 -13.91 -16.15
N SER A 52 2.98 -13.32 -15.22
CA SER A 52 2.58 -12.08 -14.52
C SER A 52 3.78 -11.13 -14.44
N PRO A 53 4.00 -10.30 -15.48
CA PRO A 53 5.19 -9.44 -15.52
C PRO A 53 5.17 -8.30 -14.50
N SER A 54 4.02 -8.01 -13.90
CA SER A 54 3.87 -6.94 -12.92
C SER A 54 3.85 -7.45 -11.49
N LEU A 55 3.78 -8.76 -11.27
CA LEU A 55 3.64 -9.34 -9.93
C LEU A 55 4.98 -9.85 -9.44
N ILE A 56 5.32 -9.47 -8.21
CA ILE A 56 6.50 -9.96 -7.52
C ILE A 56 6.07 -10.63 -6.24
N GLN A 57 6.48 -11.89 -6.05
CA GLN A 57 6.38 -12.53 -4.76
C GLN A 57 7.63 -12.19 -3.97
N LEU A 58 7.46 -11.49 -2.85
CA LEU A 58 8.59 -11.02 -2.04
C LEU A 58 9.34 -12.18 -1.41
N PRO A 59 10.67 -12.03 -1.20
CA PRO A 59 11.43 -12.97 -0.37
C PRO A 59 10.80 -13.11 1.02
N LYS A 60 11.02 -14.26 1.64
CA LYS A 60 10.40 -14.62 2.93
C LYS A 60 10.58 -13.54 3.99
N GLU A 61 11.71 -12.86 4.01
CA GLU A 61 12.03 -11.81 4.98
C GLU A 61 11.20 -10.54 4.80
N TYR A 62 10.55 -10.36 3.65
CA TYR A 62 9.75 -9.17 3.33
C TYR A 62 8.26 -9.45 3.18
N THR A 63 7.79 -10.67 3.38
CA THR A 63 6.39 -11.03 3.11
C THR A 63 5.40 -10.26 3.98
N GLN A 64 5.80 -9.86 5.16
CA GLN A 64 4.98 -9.06 6.08
C GLN A 64 4.69 -7.64 5.59
N LEU A 65 5.42 -7.17 4.57
CA LEU A 65 5.26 -5.81 4.05
C LEU A 65 4.03 -5.66 3.16
N SER A 66 3.46 -6.78 2.70
CA SER A 66 2.29 -6.78 1.83
C SER A 66 1.32 -7.88 2.25
N LYS A 67 0.06 -7.53 2.44
CA LYS A 67 -0.98 -8.48 2.81
C LYS A 67 -1.33 -9.40 1.63
N GLY A 68 -1.88 -10.58 1.92
CA GLY A 68 -2.29 -11.52 0.88
C GLY A 68 -1.15 -12.39 0.37
N GLY A 69 -0.19 -12.74 1.24
CA GLY A 69 0.89 -13.68 0.90
C GLY A 69 2.22 -13.03 0.53
N GLY A 70 2.34 -11.72 0.70
CA GLY A 70 3.60 -11.02 0.42
C GLY A 70 3.82 -10.68 -1.04
N ASP A 71 2.76 -10.64 -1.85
CA ASP A 71 2.85 -10.21 -3.24
C ASP A 71 2.78 -8.69 -3.35
N ILE A 72 3.53 -8.12 -4.27
CA ILE A 72 3.47 -6.70 -4.62
C ILE A 72 3.27 -6.55 -6.12
N LEU A 73 2.75 -5.40 -6.53
CA LEU A 73 2.62 -5.05 -7.94
C LEU A 73 3.61 -3.96 -8.31
N VAL A 74 4.20 -4.06 -9.49
CA VAL A 74 5.12 -3.06 -10.03
C VAL A 74 4.61 -2.62 -11.40
N GLU A 75 4.45 -1.31 -11.58
CA GLU A 75 4.15 -0.70 -12.87
C GLU A 75 5.31 0.16 -13.32
N THR A 76 5.75 -0.04 -14.57
CA THR A 76 6.79 0.78 -15.17
C THR A 76 6.15 1.95 -15.91
N LYS A 77 6.53 3.17 -15.54
CA LYS A 77 6.10 4.41 -16.20
C LYS A 77 7.34 5.14 -16.72
N GLY A 78 7.65 4.93 -18.00
CA GLY A 78 8.90 5.42 -18.55
C GLY A 78 10.09 4.72 -17.92
N LYS A 79 10.97 5.49 -17.26
CA LYS A 79 12.14 4.95 -16.54
C LYS A 79 11.82 4.68 -15.06
N ALA A 80 10.67 5.14 -14.57
CA ALA A 80 10.30 5.02 -13.17
C ALA A 80 9.45 3.78 -12.93
N LYS A 81 9.58 3.19 -11.75
CA LYS A 81 8.79 2.03 -11.33
C LYS A 81 7.97 2.41 -10.12
N SER A 82 6.64 2.30 -10.25
CA SER A 82 5.70 2.46 -9.16
C SER A 82 5.42 1.10 -8.53
N ILE A 83 5.36 1.05 -7.21
CA ILE A 83 5.26 -0.21 -6.45
C ILE A 83 4.07 -0.11 -5.51
N LEU A 84 3.21 -1.14 -5.53
CA LEU A 84 2.05 -1.24 -4.63
C LEU A 84 2.27 -2.37 -3.63
N PHE A 85 2.25 -2.00 -2.34
CA PHE A 85 2.26 -2.92 -1.20
C PHE A 85 0.84 -3.02 -0.65
N PHE A 86 0.26 -4.21 -0.64
CA PHE A 86 -1.13 -4.38 -0.21
C PHE A 86 -1.28 -4.25 1.30
N THR A 87 -2.29 -3.51 1.75
CA THR A 87 -2.78 -3.54 3.14
C THR A 87 -4.06 -4.35 3.26
N TYR A 88 -4.76 -4.56 2.14
CA TYR A 88 -5.99 -5.34 2.06
C TYR A 88 -6.16 -5.87 0.64
N ARG A 89 -6.53 -7.12 0.53
CA ARG A 89 -6.94 -7.75 -0.74
C ARG A 89 -8.29 -8.40 -0.54
N GLY A 90 -9.32 -7.86 -1.22
CA GLY A 90 -10.67 -8.40 -1.15
C GLY A 90 -10.87 -9.62 -2.03
N MET A 91 -12.05 -10.20 -1.93
CA MET A 91 -12.41 -11.41 -2.68
C MET A 91 -12.71 -11.11 -4.16
N ILE A 92 -13.08 -9.88 -4.49
CA ILE A 92 -13.45 -9.47 -5.85
C ILE A 92 -12.65 -8.21 -6.19
N ASP A 93 -11.49 -8.34 -6.76
CA ASP A 93 -10.64 -7.29 -7.34
C ASP A 93 -10.44 -6.00 -6.53
N ASN A 94 -11.12 -5.82 -5.39
CA ASN A 94 -10.92 -4.65 -4.55
C ASN A 94 -9.70 -4.83 -3.65
N PHE A 95 -8.96 -3.73 -3.48
CA PHE A 95 -7.75 -3.75 -2.66
C PHE A 95 -7.44 -2.37 -2.11
N SER A 96 -6.58 -2.34 -1.12
CA SER A 96 -5.96 -1.11 -0.64
C SER A 96 -4.49 -1.35 -0.37
N GLY A 97 -3.70 -0.29 -0.33
CA GLY A 97 -2.29 -0.43 -0.07
C GLY A 97 -1.51 0.88 -0.11
N PHE A 98 -0.21 0.77 0.06
CA PHE A 98 0.72 1.88 -0.06
C PHE A 98 1.44 1.82 -1.40
N VAL A 99 1.42 2.93 -2.13
CA VAL A 99 2.08 3.08 -3.42
C VAL A 99 3.34 3.92 -3.24
N TYR A 100 4.46 3.38 -3.70
CA TYR A 100 5.72 4.10 -3.79
C TYR A 100 5.89 4.64 -5.21
N ASN A 101 6.08 5.96 -5.33
CA ASN A 101 6.41 6.62 -6.60
C ASN A 101 7.72 7.38 -6.44
N PRO A 102 8.78 7.00 -7.16
CA PRO A 102 10.10 7.62 -6.99
C PRO A 102 10.14 9.10 -7.35
N ASN A 103 9.23 9.55 -8.22
CA ASN A 103 9.14 10.96 -8.62
C ASN A 103 8.13 11.76 -7.77
N ASP A 104 7.62 11.17 -6.71
CA ASP A 104 6.62 11.77 -5.81
C ASP A 104 5.35 12.25 -6.53
N ASN A 105 5.01 11.61 -7.65
CA ASN A 105 3.80 11.91 -8.40
C ASN A 105 2.60 11.19 -7.80
N LYS A 106 1.46 11.90 -7.71
CA LYS A 106 0.21 11.31 -7.24
C LYS A 106 -0.21 10.18 -8.20
N PRO A 107 -0.58 8.99 -7.68
CA PRO A 107 -1.09 7.91 -8.53
C PRO A 107 -2.36 8.33 -9.28
N SER A 108 -2.55 7.79 -10.48
CA SER A 108 -3.78 7.94 -11.22
C SER A 108 -4.84 6.97 -10.71
N LYS A 109 -6.12 7.33 -10.87
CA LYS A 109 -7.24 6.51 -10.42
C LYS A 109 -7.21 5.10 -11.01
N SER A 110 -6.67 4.93 -12.20
CA SER A 110 -6.62 3.65 -12.92
C SER A 110 -5.29 2.91 -12.77
N ASP A 111 -4.34 3.40 -11.98
CA ASP A 111 -3.06 2.73 -11.79
C ASP A 111 -3.27 1.34 -11.18
N PHE A 112 -2.39 0.39 -11.52
CA PHE A 112 -2.42 -1.00 -11.06
C PHE A 112 -3.72 -1.73 -11.42
N ASN A 113 -4.37 -1.33 -12.52
CA ASN A 113 -5.69 -1.83 -12.93
C ASN A 113 -6.76 -1.65 -11.84
N GLY A 114 -6.54 -0.70 -10.95
CA GLY A 114 -7.49 -0.39 -9.91
C GLY A 114 -8.55 0.61 -10.36
N ASP A 115 -9.51 0.82 -9.50
CA ASP A 115 -10.47 1.91 -9.61
C ASP A 115 -10.48 2.60 -8.25
N PHE A 116 -9.54 3.52 -8.04
CA PHE A 116 -9.31 4.10 -6.72
C PHE A 116 -10.42 5.07 -6.35
N LYS A 117 -11.06 4.81 -5.23
CA LYS A 117 -12.01 5.74 -4.60
C LYS A 117 -11.29 6.71 -3.66
N GLN A 118 -10.09 6.38 -3.21
CA GLN A 118 -9.30 7.21 -2.31
C GLN A 118 -7.83 7.14 -2.71
N ILE A 119 -7.18 8.30 -2.79
CA ILE A 119 -5.74 8.46 -2.97
C ILE A 119 -5.30 9.53 -1.99
N LYS A 120 -4.43 9.18 -1.02
CA LYS A 120 -4.00 10.08 0.02
C LYS A 120 -2.48 10.03 0.17
N LYS A 121 -1.82 11.18 0.11
CA LYS A 121 -0.39 11.25 0.38
C LYS A 121 -0.13 11.02 1.87
N VAL A 122 0.78 10.09 2.19
CA VAL A 122 1.13 9.76 3.58
C VAL A 122 2.55 10.14 3.94
N HIS A 123 3.43 10.21 2.95
CA HIS A 123 4.82 10.62 3.12
C HIS A 123 5.39 11.00 1.75
N LYS A 124 6.56 11.61 1.70
CA LYS A 124 7.25 11.86 0.43
C LYS A 124 7.43 10.54 -0.33
N ASN A 125 7.02 10.52 -1.59
CA ASN A 125 7.03 9.36 -2.49
C ASN A 125 6.02 8.27 -2.14
N TRP A 126 5.19 8.43 -1.11
CA TRP A 126 4.26 7.42 -0.63
C TRP A 126 2.83 7.91 -0.60
N TYR A 127 1.94 7.07 -1.10
CA TYR A 127 0.50 7.33 -1.13
C TYR A 127 -0.26 6.11 -0.64
N TYR A 128 -1.34 6.36 0.12
CA TYR A 128 -2.31 5.32 0.45
C TYR A 128 -3.41 5.35 -0.58
N VAL A 129 -3.76 4.18 -1.13
CA VAL A 129 -4.82 4.03 -2.12
C VAL A 129 -5.81 2.96 -1.67
N SER A 130 -7.08 3.15 -2.06
CA SER A 130 -8.14 2.20 -1.78
C SER A 130 -9.05 2.14 -2.99
N SER A 131 -9.34 0.93 -3.48
CA SER A 131 -10.22 0.72 -4.63
C SER A 131 -11.65 0.39 -4.20
N TYR A 132 -12.56 0.53 -5.17
CA TYR A 132 -13.94 0.06 -5.00
C TYR A 132 -14.00 -1.45 -4.94
#